data_84ac19d4ac26b492d87d592e22f5fbbc
#
_entry.id   84ac19d4ac26b492d87d592e22f5fbbc
#
_cell.length_a   1.000
_cell.length_b   1.000
_cell.length_c   1.000
_cell.angle_alpha   90.00
_cell.angle_beta   90.00
_cell.angle_gamma   90.00
#
_symmetry.space_group_name_H-M   'P 1'
#
loop_
_entity.id
_entity.type
_entity.pdbx_description
1 polymer ?
#
loop_
_entity_poly.entity_id
_entity_poly.type
_entity_poly.pdbx_seq_one_letter_code
_entity_poly.pdbx_strand_id
1 'polypeptide(L)'
;MNTLRMKQLYAVPTVFAMAIMFSACSTTPTTTSLLDQTRGDFMAAQSNPSVAANAPLEFKAATDALDRANAAAAKKESLDEIDKLAYLAKQKIATAREVAKQKQAENEMANAGRQRDEVRLEARTAEANQAKSQA
;
A
#
# COMPACT_ATOMS: atom_id res chain seq x y z
N MET A 1 -65.09 49.41 -36.04
CA MET A 1 -64.20 50.43 -36.63
C MET A 1 -62.91 50.45 -35.85
N ASN A 2 -61.76 50.30 -36.56
CA ASN A 2 -60.36 50.58 -36.18
C ASN A 2 -59.69 49.61 -35.13
N THR A 3 -59.17 48.57 -35.54
CA THR A 3 -57.82 48.17 -35.97
C THR A 3 -56.71 49.10 -35.48
N LEU A 4 -56.03 48.69 -34.43
CA LEU A 4 -54.65 49.14 -34.24
C LEU A 4 -53.79 47.89 -34.00
N ARG A 5 -53.01 47.61 -35.03
CA ARG A 5 -51.94 46.61 -35.06
C ARG A 5 -50.81 47.05 -34.10
N MET A 6 -50.60 46.31 -33.06
CA MET A 6 -49.35 46.40 -32.34
C MET A 6 -48.43 45.24 -32.78
N LYS A 7 -47.48 45.62 -33.61
CA LYS A 7 -46.35 44.74 -33.97
C LYS A 7 -45.45 44.59 -32.77
N GLN A 8 -45.55 43.46 -32.08
CA GLN A 8 -44.50 43.08 -31.12
C GLN A 8 -43.31 42.54 -31.87
N LEU A 9 -42.24 43.33 -31.81
CA LEU A 9 -40.89 42.95 -32.16
C LEU A 9 -40.41 41.94 -31.12
N TYR A 10 -40.33 40.68 -31.47
CA TYR A 10 -39.65 39.70 -30.67
C TYR A 10 -38.13 39.86 -30.85
N ALA A 11 -37.50 40.54 -29.89
CA ALA A 11 -36.07 40.54 -29.73
C ALA A 11 -35.68 39.19 -29.18
N VAL A 12 -35.11 38.35 -30.02
CA VAL A 12 -34.48 37.08 -29.63
C VAL A 12 -33.09 37.40 -29.06
N PRO A 13 -32.82 37.15 -27.77
CA PRO A 13 -31.47 37.22 -27.30
C PRO A 13 -30.74 35.96 -27.75
N THR A 14 -29.84 36.13 -28.69
CA THR A 14 -28.90 35.07 -29.11
C THR A 14 -27.94 34.83 -27.95
N VAL A 15 -28.24 33.83 -27.13
CA VAL A 15 -27.30 33.33 -26.13
C VAL A 15 -26.22 32.58 -26.87
N PHE A 16 -25.08 33.22 -27.03
CA PHE A 16 -23.86 32.65 -27.55
C PHE A 16 -23.29 31.72 -26.47
N ALA A 17 -23.71 30.47 -26.51
CA ALA A 17 -23.12 29.41 -25.66
C ALA A 17 -21.70 29.14 -26.15
N MET A 18 -20.73 29.80 -25.50
CA MET A 18 -19.31 29.57 -25.68
C MET A 18 -18.97 28.24 -25.01
N ALA A 19 -19.06 27.14 -25.77
CA ALA A 19 -18.59 25.82 -25.35
C ALA A 19 -17.07 25.86 -25.26
N ILE A 20 -16.55 26.12 -24.06
CA ILE A 20 -15.12 25.96 -23.76
C ILE A 20 -14.85 24.46 -23.74
N MET A 21 -14.34 23.93 -24.84
CA MET A 21 -13.76 22.62 -24.93
C MET A 21 -12.50 22.59 -24.07
N PHE A 22 -12.67 22.21 -22.80
CA PHE A 22 -11.54 21.75 -21.98
C PHE A 22 -11.03 20.45 -22.60
N SER A 23 -10.10 20.57 -23.53
CA SER A 23 -9.24 19.47 -23.93
C SER A 23 -8.39 19.14 -22.70
N ALA A 24 -8.93 18.36 -21.77
CA ALA A 24 -8.14 17.69 -20.77
C ALA A 24 -7.23 16.72 -21.54
N CYS A 25 -6.00 17.16 -21.84
CA CYS A 25 -4.93 16.24 -22.16
C CYS A 25 -4.73 15.37 -20.93
N SER A 26 -5.49 14.30 -20.82
CA SER A 26 -5.18 13.22 -19.88
C SER A 26 -3.90 12.58 -20.40
N THR A 27 -2.76 13.12 -19.99
CA THR A 27 -1.51 12.40 -20.09
C THR A 27 -1.64 11.23 -19.12
N THR A 28 -2.18 10.10 -19.61
CA THR A 28 -2.11 8.84 -18.87
C THR A 28 -0.64 8.60 -18.57
N PRO A 29 -0.25 8.51 -17.29
CA PRO A 29 1.14 8.21 -16.97
C PRO A 29 1.52 6.89 -17.65
N THR A 30 2.67 6.84 -18.27
CA THR A 30 3.21 5.60 -18.85
C THR A 30 3.38 4.63 -17.70
N THR A 31 2.66 3.51 -17.73
CA THR A 31 2.77 2.45 -16.73
C THR A 31 2.93 1.12 -17.44
N THR A 32 3.48 0.13 -16.74
CA THR A 32 3.59 -1.24 -17.23
C THR A 32 2.76 -2.16 -16.33
N SER A 33 2.38 -3.32 -16.85
CA SER A 33 1.65 -4.31 -16.06
C SER A 33 2.46 -4.77 -14.84
N LEU A 34 3.79 -4.83 -14.97
CA LEU A 34 4.68 -5.18 -13.86
C LEU A 34 4.69 -4.10 -12.78
N LEU A 35 4.73 -2.82 -13.16
CA LEU A 35 4.67 -1.71 -12.20
C LEU A 35 3.33 -1.69 -11.46
N ASP A 36 2.22 -1.90 -12.16
CA ASP A 36 0.89 -1.90 -11.55
C ASP A 36 0.72 -3.10 -10.59
N GLN A 37 1.22 -4.28 -10.97
CA GLN A 37 1.27 -5.43 -10.07
C GLN A 37 2.14 -5.13 -8.83
N THR A 38 3.29 -4.51 -9.02
CA THR A 38 4.22 -4.17 -7.92
C THR A 38 3.60 -3.16 -6.95
N ARG A 39 2.82 -2.19 -7.45
CA ARG A 39 2.02 -1.29 -6.61
C ARG A 39 1.00 -2.05 -5.75
N GLY A 40 0.31 -3.01 -6.35
CA GLY A 40 -0.63 -3.88 -5.62
C GLY A 40 0.08 -4.69 -4.53
N ASP A 41 1.23 -5.29 -4.85
CA ASP A 41 2.06 -6.04 -3.90
C ASP A 41 2.55 -5.16 -2.74
N PHE A 42 2.90 -3.91 -3.04
CA PHE A 42 3.31 -2.94 -2.02
C PHE A 42 2.17 -2.57 -1.09
N MET A 43 0.99 -2.28 -1.62
CA MET A 43 -0.20 -1.97 -0.81
C MET A 43 -0.56 -3.14 0.11
N ALA A 44 -0.47 -4.37 -0.38
CA ALA A 44 -0.70 -5.57 0.42
C ALA A 44 0.37 -5.75 1.52
N ALA A 45 1.62 -5.39 1.27
CA ALA A 45 2.67 -5.41 2.29
C ALA A 45 2.47 -4.29 3.32
N GLN A 46 2.08 -3.10 2.88
CA GLN A 46 1.82 -1.94 3.74
C GLN A 46 0.65 -2.17 4.70
N SER A 47 -0.39 -2.86 4.24
CA SER A 47 -1.55 -3.19 5.07
C SER A 47 -1.30 -4.32 6.07
N ASN A 48 -0.15 -4.99 6.00
CA ASN A 48 0.22 -6.05 6.93
C ASN A 48 0.99 -5.50 8.13
N PRO A 49 0.39 -5.49 9.34
CA PRO A 49 1.04 -4.95 10.54
C PRO A 49 2.33 -5.67 10.90
N SER A 50 2.47 -6.95 10.55
CA SER A 50 3.68 -7.72 10.80
C SER A 50 4.88 -7.17 10.01
N VAL A 51 4.67 -6.66 8.79
CA VAL A 51 5.74 -6.07 7.97
C VAL A 51 6.27 -4.79 8.63
N ALA A 52 5.38 -3.91 9.06
CA ALA A 52 5.74 -2.67 9.73
C ALA A 52 6.48 -2.92 11.05
N ALA A 53 6.06 -3.92 11.84
CA ALA A 53 6.63 -4.23 13.14
C ALA A 53 7.96 -4.99 13.06
N ASN A 54 8.10 -5.93 12.13
CA ASN A 54 9.20 -6.89 12.11
C ASN A 54 10.24 -6.65 11.02
N ALA A 55 9.92 -5.86 9.95
CA ALA A 55 10.82 -5.59 8.84
C ALA A 55 10.80 -4.10 8.40
N PRO A 56 10.93 -3.12 9.30
CA PRO A 56 10.79 -1.70 8.96
C PRO A 56 11.88 -1.21 8.00
N LEU A 57 13.10 -1.73 8.10
CA LEU A 57 14.21 -1.32 7.23
C LEU A 57 14.03 -1.87 5.81
N GLU A 58 13.65 -3.12 5.69
CA GLU A 58 13.40 -3.78 4.41
C GLU A 58 12.17 -3.15 3.73
N PHE A 59 11.15 -2.81 4.50
CA PHE A 59 9.96 -2.14 3.98
C PHE A 59 10.30 -0.72 3.50
N LYS A 60 11.15 0.02 4.22
CA LYS A 60 11.65 1.31 3.74
C LYS A 60 12.42 1.16 2.43
N ALA A 61 13.30 0.17 2.32
CA ALA A 61 14.04 -0.10 1.08
C ALA A 61 13.09 -0.46 -0.09
N ALA A 62 11.99 -1.15 0.19
CA ALA A 62 10.94 -1.45 -0.79
C ALA A 62 10.21 -0.17 -1.23
N THR A 63 9.89 0.73 -0.29
CA THR A 63 9.28 2.04 -0.58
C THR A 63 10.19 2.85 -1.50
N ASP A 64 11.46 3.01 -1.13
CA ASP A 64 12.43 3.79 -1.91
C ASP A 64 12.62 3.21 -3.34
N ALA A 65 12.54 1.90 -3.48
CA ALA A 65 12.62 1.24 -4.79
C ALA A 65 11.36 1.47 -5.64
N LEU A 66 10.17 1.38 -5.05
CA LEU A 66 8.91 1.64 -5.75
C LEU A 66 8.80 3.11 -6.18
N ASP A 67 9.26 4.04 -5.34
CA ASP A 67 9.26 5.46 -5.66
C ASP A 67 10.12 5.77 -6.89
N ARG A 68 11.26 5.07 -7.06
CA ARG A 68 12.10 5.19 -8.26
C ARG A 68 11.36 4.69 -9.50
N ALA A 69 10.68 3.56 -9.42
CA ALA A 69 9.90 3.04 -10.53
C ALA A 69 8.74 3.99 -10.91
N ASN A 70 8.06 4.55 -9.92
CA ASN A 70 7.01 5.54 -10.13
C ASN A 70 7.55 6.84 -10.75
N ALA A 71 8.73 7.29 -10.33
CA ALA A 71 9.38 8.48 -10.88
C ALA A 71 9.79 8.27 -12.35
N ALA A 72 10.32 7.09 -12.71
CA ALA A 72 10.64 6.74 -14.10
C ALA A 72 9.38 6.75 -14.98
N ALA A 73 8.27 6.17 -14.49
CA ALA A 73 6.99 6.19 -15.17
C ALA A 73 6.46 7.62 -15.37
N ALA A 74 6.55 8.48 -14.36
CA ALA A 74 6.12 9.87 -14.42
C ALA A 74 6.95 10.68 -15.42
N LYS A 75 8.25 10.39 -15.54
CA LYS A 75 9.16 10.99 -16.53
C LYS A 75 8.99 10.42 -17.94
N LYS A 76 8.15 9.39 -18.10
CA LYS A 76 7.96 8.67 -19.37
C LYS A 76 9.24 8.06 -19.90
N GLU A 77 10.07 7.50 -19.02
CA GLU A 77 11.26 6.74 -19.40
C GLU A 77 10.88 5.50 -20.23
N SER A 78 11.84 4.77 -20.76
CA SER A 78 11.55 3.58 -21.55
C SER A 78 10.82 2.51 -20.73
N LEU A 79 9.95 1.74 -21.39
CA LEU A 79 9.20 0.66 -20.70
C LEU A 79 10.15 -0.36 -20.07
N ASP A 80 11.29 -0.66 -20.72
CA ASP A 80 12.31 -1.55 -20.20
C ASP A 80 12.94 -1.02 -18.90
N GLU A 81 13.17 0.29 -18.80
CA GLU A 81 13.72 0.90 -17.59
C GLU A 81 12.69 0.91 -16.45
N ILE A 82 11.42 1.22 -16.78
CA ILE A 82 10.33 1.15 -15.83
C ILE A 82 10.19 -0.29 -15.29
N ASP A 83 10.25 -1.30 -16.17
CA ASP A 83 10.14 -2.71 -15.77
C ASP A 83 11.32 -3.19 -14.91
N LYS A 84 12.54 -2.77 -15.21
CA LYS A 84 13.70 -3.07 -14.34
C LYS A 84 13.52 -2.51 -12.93
N LEU A 85 13.10 -1.26 -12.82
CA LEU A 85 12.89 -0.61 -11.53
C LEU A 85 11.71 -1.23 -10.78
N ALA A 86 10.62 -1.55 -11.49
CA ALA A 86 9.47 -2.25 -10.93
C ALA A 86 9.84 -3.64 -10.42
N TYR A 87 10.65 -4.39 -11.19
CA TYR A 87 11.16 -5.70 -10.77
C TYR A 87 12.01 -5.59 -9.50
N LEU A 88 12.92 -4.61 -9.43
CA LEU A 88 13.72 -4.37 -8.25
C LEU A 88 12.84 -4.05 -7.03
N ALA A 89 11.84 -3.19 -7.19
CA ALA A 89 10.89 -2.88 -6.13
C ALA A 89 10.13 -4.14 -5.67
N LYS A 90 9.66 -4.96 -6.60
CA LYS A 90 8.98 -6.22 -6.30
C LYS A 90 9.86 -7.17 -5.47
N GLN A 91 11.15 -7.29 -5.80
CA GLN A 91 12.09 -8.08 -5.01
C GLN A 91 12.27 -7.54 -3.60
N LYS A 92 12.37 -6.21 -3.44
CA LYS A 92 12.47 -5.59 -2.10
C LYS A 92 11.20 -5.79 -1.27
N ILE A 93 10.03 -5.73 -1.88
CA ILE A 93 8.75 -6.01 -1.21
C ILE A 93 8.71 -7.47 -0.74
N ALA A 94 9.11 -8.41 -1.60
CA ALA A 94 9.17 -9.82 -1.24
C ALA A 94 10.14 -10.05 -0.06
N THR A 95 11.34 -9.45 -0.10
CA THR A 95 12.30 -9.51 1.00
C THR A 95 11.71 -9.00 2.32
N ALA A 96 11.03 -7.85 2.29
CA ALA A 96 10.40 -7.30 3.50
C ALA A 96 9.36 -8.25 4.10
N ARG A 97 8.54 -8.88 3.25
CA ARG A 97 7.56 -9.88 3.69
C ARG A 97 8.20 -11.12 4.31
N GLU A 98 9.26 -11.64 3.70
CA GLU A 98 9.95 -12.83 4.21
C GLU A 98 10.68 -12.55 5.52
N VAL A 99 11.36 -11.40 5.64
CA VAL A 99 12.00 -11.00 6.90
C VAL A 99 10.95 -10.82 8.01
N ALA A 100 9.82 -10.18 7.71
CA ALA A 100 8.74 -10.02 8.67
C ALA A 100 8.20 -11.37 9.17
N LYS A 101 7.99 -12.32 8.26
CA LYS A 101 7.53 -13.67 8.57
C LYS A 101 8.55 -14.44 9.42
N GLN A 102 9.83 -14.34 9.07
CA GLN A 102 10.91 -14.97 9.84
C GLN A 102 10.95 -14.43 11.27
N LYS A 103 10.93 -13.11 11.43
CA LYS A 103 10.95 -12.46 12.75
C LYS A 103 9.72 -12.79 13.58
N GLN A 104 8.56 -12.87 12.95
CA GLN A 104 7.35 -13.33 13.64
C GLN A 104 7.49 -14.75 14.17
N ALA A 105 7.98 -15.68 13.35
CA ALA A 105 8.20 -17.07 13.77
C ALA A 105 9.26 -17.17 14.89
N GLU A 106 10.33 -16.40 14.84
CA GLU A 106 11.34 -16.31 15.90
C GLU A 106 10.72 -15.84 17.23
N ASN A 107 9.88 -14.80 17.18
CA ASN A 107 9.17 -14.29 18.34
C ASN A 107 8.18 -15.30 18.92
N GLU A 108 7.45 -16.02 18.08
CA GLU A 108 6.51 -17.08 18.50
C GLU A 108 7.25 -18.23 19.19
N MET A 109 8.39 -18.69 18.64
CA MET A 109 9.23 -19.72 19.27
C MET A 109 9.80 -19.27 20.60
N ALA A 110 10.27 -18.01 20.71
CA ALA A 110 10.77 -17.45 21.96
C ALA A 110 9.67 -17.34 23.03
N ASN A 111 8.45 -16.96 22.63
CA ASN A 111 7.30 -16.90 23.52
C ASN A 111 6.92 -18.31 24.01
N ALA A 112 6.83 -19.29 23.13
CA ALA A 112 6.53 -20.67 23.50
C ALA A 112 7.62 -21.26 24.42
N GLY A 113 8.89 -20.88 24.23
CA GLY A 113 9.99 -21.22 25.14
C GLY A 113 9.76 -20.68 26.55
N ARG A 114 9.46 -19.37 26.67
CA ARG A 114 9.17 -18.72 27.96
C ARG A 114 7.98 -19.37 28.67
N GLN A 115 6.91 -19.63 27.97
CA GLN A 115 5.72 -20.29 28.55
C GLN A 115 6.05 -21.70 29.07
N ARG A 116 6.83 -22.47 28.37
CA ARG A 116 7.26 -23.80 28.85
C ARG A 116 8.12 -23.74 30.11
N ASP A 117 9.03 -22.75 30.17
CA ASP A 117 9.90 -22.57 31.34
C ASP A 117 9.09 -22.09 32.54
N GLU A 118 8.09 -21.22 32.36
CA GLU A 118 7.17 -20.79 33.43
C GLU A 118 6.39 -21.96 33.98
N VAL A 119 5.73 -22.77 33.15
CA VAL A 119 5.01 -23.96 33.58
C VAL A 119 5.91 -24.95 34.34
N ARG A 120 7.16 -25.14 33.84
CA ARG A 120 8.13 -26.01 34.53
C ARG A 120 8.52 -25.47 35.91
N LEU A 121 8.70 -24.16 36.03
CA LEU A 121 9.01 -23.52 37.32
C LEU A 121 7.84 -23.64 38.31
N GLU A 122 6.62 -23.43 37.85
CA GLU A 122 5.41 -23.60 38.64
C GLU A 122 5.28 -25.05 39.17
N ALA A 123 5.47 -26.03 38.26
CA ALA A 123 5.42 -27.44 38.64
C ALA A 123 6.46 -27.78 39.73
N ARG A 124 7.71 -27.36 39.58
CA ARG A 124 8.77 -27.56 40.57
C ARG A 124 8.49 -26.86 41.87
N THR A 125 7.91 -25.68 41.84
CA THR A 125 7.51 -24.94 43.05
C THR A 125 6.39 -25.65 43.79
N ALA A 126 5.40 -26.18 43.06
CA ALA A 126 4.32 -26.98 43.65
C ALA A 126 4.84 -28.27 44.30
N GLU A 127 5.74 -29.01 43.63
CA GLU A 127 6.38 -30.21 44.18
C GLU A 127 7.18 -29.91 45.46
N ALA A 128 7.98 -28.82 45.45
CA ALA A 128 8.74 -28.42 46.62
C ALA A 128 7.83 -28.03 47.81
N ASN A 129 6.72 -27.33 47.55
CA ASN A 129 5.76 -26.99 48.59
C ASN A 129 5.03 -28.22 49.14
N GLN A 130 4.68 -29.16 48.28
CA GLN A 130 4.09 -30.42 48.71
C GLN A 130 5.06 -31.26 49.57
N ALA A 131 6.32 -31.36 49.17
CA ALA A 131 7.32 -32.06 49.97
C ALA A 131 7.52 -31.42 51.37
N LYS A 132 7.52 -30.07 51.42
CA LYS A 132 7.60 -29.34 52.72
C LYS A 132 6.38 -29.58 53.63
N SER A 133 5.19 -29.76 53.06
CA SER A 133 3.98 -30.00 53.84
C SER A 133 3.85 -31.43 54.34
N GLN A 134 4.63 -32.37 53.81
CA GLN A 134 4.65 -33.78 54.21
C GLN A 134 5.77 -34.10 55.19
N ALA A 135 6.70 -33.20 55.43
CA ALA A 135 7.80 -33.33 56.39
C ALA A 135 7.45 -32.74 57.75
#